data_063228820d5858a63a5ee4042441a653
#
_entry.id   063228820d5858a63a5ee4042441a653
#
_cell.length_a   1.000
_cell.length_b   1.000
_cell.length_c   1.000
_cell.angle_alpha   90.00
_cell.angle_beta   90.00
_cell.angle_gamma   90.00
#
_symmetry.space_group_name_H-M   'P 1'
#
loop_
_entity.id
_entity.type
_entity.pdbx_description
1 polymer ?
#
loop_
_entity_poly.entity_id
_entity_poly.type
_entity_poly.pdbx_seq_one_letter_code
_entity_poly.pdbx_strand_id
1 'polypeptide(L)'
;MRKAKGKKSEAIKLLEKISGGPLTLGRAIESIRKSQELAQDECAKKLGVSKSHLCDVEKSRKAVSPERAAKWARALGYPESVLVRLAIQDELDAAGLKYKVEIEAA
;
A
#
# COMPACT_ATOMS: atom_id res chain seq x y z
N MET A 1 15.18 -21.53 -2.92
CA MET A 1 14.63 -21.35 -2.37
C MET A 1 14.12 -20.72 -1.95
N ARG A 2 13.91 -20.57 -1.94
CA ARG A 2 13.39 -20.22 -1.39
C ARG A 2 12.83 -19.50 -0.91
N LYS A 3 12.66 -19.05 -0.82
CA LYS A 3 12.14 -18.36 -0.23
C LYS A 3 11.44 -18.31 0.68
N ALA A 4 11.49 -17.73 0.72
CA ALA A 4 10.97 -17.97 2.02
C ALA A 4 9.53 -17.57 2.08
N LYS A 5 8.70 -18.52 1.94
CA LYS A 5 7.27 -18.31 1.93
C LYS A 5 6.76 -17.92 3.28
N GLY A 6 5.72 -17.08 3.31
CA GLY A 6 5.12 -16.61 4.54
C GLY A 6 5.85 -15.46 5.18
N LYS A 7 6.98 -15.10 4.67
CA LYS A 7 7.71 -13.97 5.19
C LYS A 7 7.35 -12.72 4.42
N LYS A 8 7.33 -11.59 5.10
CA LYS A 8 7.08 -10.32 4.46
C LYS A 8 8.24 -9.99 3.54
N SER A 9 7.93 -9.33 2.44
CA SER A 9 8.95 -8.87 1.53
C SER A 9 9.83 -7.82 2.21
N GLU A 10 11.01 -7.61 1.68
CA GLU A 10 11.92 -6.58 2.19
C GLU A 10 11.26 -5.21 2.13
N ALA A 11 10.51 -4.93 1.06
CA ALA A 11 9.83 -3.65 0.91
C ALA A 11 8.81 -3.43 2.02
N ILE A 12 8.00 -4.45 2.33
CA ILE A 12 7.00 -4.33 3.39
C ILE A 12 7.66 -4.17 4.75
N LYS A 13 8.70 -4.94 5.03
CA LYS A 13 9.43 -4.81 6.28
C LYS A 13 9.98 -3.41 6.48
N LEU A 14 10.56 -2.86 5.43
CA LEU A 14 11.11 -1.51 5.49
C LEU A 14 10.01 -0.48 5.75
N LEU A 15 8.89 -0.61 5.05
CA LEU A 15 7.78 0.33 5.24
C LEU A 15 7.19 0.23 6.63
N GLU A 16 7.07 -0.98 7.18
CA GLU A 16 6.57 -1.14 8.55
C GLU A 16 7.51 -0.52 9.56
N LYS A 17 8.81 -0.67 9.34
CA LYS A 17 9.81 -0.07 10.21
C LYS A 17 9.71 1.45 10.19
N ILE A 18 9.54 2.02 9.01
CA ILE A 18 9.43 3.47 8.84
C ILE A 18 8.14 3.99 9.48
N SER A 19 7.04 3.28 9.28
CA SER A 19 5.73 3.73 9.75
C SER A 19 5.48 3.45 11.23
N GLY A 20 6.31 2.61 11.85
CA GLY A 20 6.21 2.33 13.27
C GLY A 20 5.14 1.34 13.66
N GLY A 21 4.71 0.45 12.75
CA GLY A 21 3.72 -0.56 13.10
C GLY A 21 3.20 -1.32 11.90
N PRO A 22 2.14 -2.12 12.11
CA PRO A 22 1.54 -2.88 11.02
C PRO A 22 1.15 -1.97 9.88
N LEU A 23 1.39 -2.42 8.67
CA LEU A 23 1.24 -1.59 7.49
C LEU A 23 -0.12 -1.79 6.84
N THR A 24 -0.86 -0.71 6.68
CA THR A 24 -2.06 -0.67 5.83
C THR A 24 -1.66 -0.03 4.51
N LEU A 25 -2.51 -0.19 3.50
CA LEU A 25 -2.25 0.45 2.21
C LEU A 25 -2.12 1.96 2.38
N GLY A 26 -3.01 2.57 3.15
CA GLY A 26 -2.97 4.02 3.36
C GLY A 26 -1.64 4.47 3.96
N ARG A 27 -1.17 3.75 4.97
CA ARG A 27 0.11 4.09 5.61
C ARG A 27 1.28 3.88 4.64
N ALA A 28 1.19 2.85 3.81
CA ALA A 28 2.23 2.60 2.81
C ALA A 28 2.29 3.74 1.81
N ILE A 29 1.14 4.18 1.31
CA ILE A 29 1.08 5.29 0.36
C ILE A 29 1.67 6.55 0.99
N GLU A 30 1.30 6.84 2.22
CA GLU A 30 1.84 8.01 2.92
C GLU A 30 3.36 7.93 3.06
N SER A 31 3.87 6.77 3.46
CA SER A 31 5.32 6.58 3.63
C SER A 31 6.07 6.72 2.31
N ILE A 32 5.52 6.14 1.25
CA ILE A 32 6.14 6.25 -0.08
C ILE A 32 6.15 7.71 -0.54
N ARG A 33 5.02 8.39 -0.37
CA ARG A 33 4.89 9.80 -0.74
C ARG A 33 5.95 10.65 -0.03
N LYS A 34 6.07 10.46 1.29
CA LYS A 34 7.02 11.23 2.08
C LYS A 34 8.45 10.91 1.70
N SER A 35 8.75 9.64 1.40
CA SER A 35 10.09 9.25 1.00
C SER A 35 10.48 9.87 -0.35
N GLN A 36 9.51 10.20 -1.18
CA GLN A 36 9.73 10.86 -2.45
C GLN A 36 9.59 12.38 -2.35
N GLU A 37 9.40 12.88 -1.14
CA GLU A 37 9.30 14.31 -0.85
C GLU A 37 8.17 14.98 -1.64
N LEU A 38 7.06 14.28 -1.79
CA LEU A 38 5.88 14.80 -2.48
C LEU A 38 4.89 15.36 -1.47
N ALA A 39 4.37 16.56 -1.76
CA ALA A 39 3.23 17.08 -1.01
C ALA A 39 1.98 16.27 -1.39
N GLN A 40 0.96 16.30 -0.54
CA GLN A 40 -0.28 15.54 -0.82
C GLN A 40 -0.90 15.93 -2.15
N ASP A 41 -0.97 17.21 -2.47
CA ASP A 41 -1.58 17.64 -3.73
C ASP A 41 -0.77 17.20 -4.94
N GLU A 42 0.54 17.21 -4.85
CA GLU A 42 1.40 16.71 -5.92
C GLU A 42 1.20 15.22 -6.14
N CYS A 43 1.16 14.47 -5.05
CA CYS A 43 0.98 13.02 -5.12
C CYS A 43 -0.42 12.68 -5.65
N ALA A 44 -1.43 13.38 -5.17
CA ALA A 44 -2.80 13.15 -5.62
C ALA A 44 -2.92 13.35 -7.14
N LYS A 45 -2.27 14.40 -7.65
CA LYS A 45 -2.25 14.67 -9.08
C LYS A 45 -1.59 13.51 -9.83
N LYS A 46 -0.48 13.04 -9.31
CA LYS A 46 0.25 11.91 -9.90
C LYS A 46 -0.60 10.65 -9.93
N LEU A 47 -1.42 10.45 -8.91
CA LEU A 47 -2.30 9.27 -8.81
C LEU A 47 -3.64 9.46 -9.50
N GLY A 48 -3.93 10.67 -9.98
CA GLY A 48 -5.19 10.94 -10.67
C GLY A 48 -6.39 11.07 -9.77
N VAL A 49 -6.19 11.50 -8.53
CA VAL A 49 -7.28 11.68 -7.57
C VAL A 49 -7.18 13.06 -6.93
N SER A 50 -8.23 13.45 -6.19
CA SER A 50 -8.20 14.72 -5.47
C SER A 50 -7.33 14.60 -4.23
N LYS A 51 -6.84 15.74 -3.74
CA LYS A 51 -6.09 15.77 -2.49
C LYS A 51 -6.91 15.21 -1.34
N SER A 52 -8.20 15.53 -1.32
CA SER A 52 -9.10 15.06 -0.27
C SER A 52 -9.23 13.54 -0.30
N HIS A 53 -9.33 12.96 -1.50
CA HIS A 53 -9.39 11.52 -1.66
C HIS A 53 -8.11 10.87 -1.13
N LEU A 54 -6.96 11.41 -1.53
CA LEU A 54 -5.68 10.87 -1.07
C LEU A 54 -5.55 10.96 0.44
N CYS A 55 -5.96 12.09 1.02
CA CYS A 55 -5.93 12.27 2.45
C CYS A 55 -6.76 11.19 3.16
N ASP A 56 -7.96 10.92 2.63
CA ASP A 56 -8.83 9.88 3.21
C ASP A 56 -8.20 8.50 3.11
N VAL A 57 -7.53 8.20 2.00
CA VAL A 57 -6.83 6.93 1.83
C VAL A 57 -5.69 6.83 2.84
N GLU A 58 -4.88 7.87 2.96
CA GLU A 58 -3.74 7.85 3.88
C GLU A 58 -4.17 7.67 5.32
N LYS A 59 -5.35 8.17 5.67
CA LYS A 59 -5.90 8.04 7.02
C LYS A 59 -6.79 6.81 7.18
N SER A 60 -6.79 5.94 6.19
CA SER A 60 -7.55 4.69 6.17
C SER A 60 -9.06 4.90 6.28
N ARG A 61 -9.56 6.04 5.81
CA ARG A 61 -10.99 6.30 5.74
C ARG A 61 -11.60 5.80 4.45
N LYS A 62 -10.78 5.58 3.42
CA LYS A 62 -11.23 5.04 2.14
C LYS A 62 -10.36 3.87 1.76
N ALA A 63 -11.00 2.80 1.31
CA ALA A 63 -10.30 1.63 0.81
C ALA A 63 -9.87 1.86 -0.64
N VAL A 64 -8.87 1.10 -1.07
CA VAL A 64 -8.37 1.13 -2.43
C VAL A 64 -8.46 -0.27 -2.98
N SER A 65 -9.06 -0.41 -4.17
CA SER A 65 -9.18 -1.72 -4.80
C SER A 65 -7.79 -2.24 -5.20
N PRO A 66 -7.64 -3.56 -5.34
CA PRO A 66 -6.36 -4.11 -5.82
C PRO A 66 -5.95 -3.56 -7.17
N GLU A 67 -6.91 -3.36 -8.05
CA GLU A 67 -6.65 -2.82 -9.39
C GLU A 67 -6.08 -1.41 -9.30
N ARG A 68 -6.69 -0.57 -8.47
CA ARG A 68 -6.21 0.81 -8.29
C ARG A 68 -4.86 0.82 -7.59
N ALA A 69 -4.66 -0.08 -6.61
CA ALA A 69 -3.38 -0.20 -5.93
C ALA A 69 -2.26 -0.52 -6.92
N ALA A 70 -2.53 -1.40 -7.88
CA ALA A 70 -1.56 -1.72 -8.92
C ALA A 70 -1.21 -0.50 -9.75
N LYS A 71 -2.22 0.29 -10.15
CA LYS A 71 -1.98 1.51 -10.92
C LYS A 71 -1.17 2.52 -10.13
N TRP A 72 -1.49 2.69 -8.87
CA TRP A 72 -0.78 3.64 -8.01
C TRP A 72 0.66 3.22 -7.80
N ALA A 73 0.90 1.91 -7.65
CA ALA A 73 2.26 1.41 -7.50
C ALA A 73 3.10 1.79 -8.72
N ARG A 74 2.54 1.57 -9.91
CA ARG A 74 3.25 1.93 -11.14
C ARG A 74 3.52 3.42 -11.21
N ALA A 75 2.54 4.25 -10.82
CA ALA A 75 2.70 5.70 -10.85
C ALA A 75 3.77 6.17 -9.88
N LEU A 76 3.91 5.49 -8.75
CA LEU A 76 4.90 5.85 -7.73
C LEU A 76 6.24 5.16 -7.91
N GLY A 77 6.35 4.28 -8.89
CA GLY A 77 7.60 3.54 -9.12
C GLY A 77 7.88 2.51 -8.05
N TYR A 78 6.84 1.94 -7.47
CA TYR A 78 6.95 0.96 -6.39
C TYR A 78 6.48 -0.41 -6.88
N PRO A 79 6.97 -1.51 -6.29
CA PRO A 79 6.53 -2.84 -6.73
C PRO A 79 5.03 -3.01 -6.62
N GLU A 80 4.43 -3.41 -7.73
CA GLU A 80 2.98 -3.56 -7.84
C GLU A 80 2.45 -4.59 -6.83
N SER A 81 3.15 -5.72 -6.69
CA SER A 81 2.72 -6.79 -5.80
C SER A 81 2.63 -6.36 -4.35
N VAL A 82 3.48 -5.42 -3.93
CA VAL A 82 3.47 -4.93 -2.55
C VAL A 82 2.15 -4.20 -2.25
N LEU A 83 1.76 -3.28 -3.12
CA LEU A 83 0.55 -2.50 -2.87
C LEU A 83 -0.72 -3.32 -3.11
N VAL A 84 -0.70 -4.23 -4.10
CA VAL A 84 -1.84 -5.11 -4.34
C VAL A 84 -2.08 -6.00 -3.12
N ARG A 85 -1.01 -6.56 -2.57
CA ARG A 85 -1.12 -7.41 -1.38
C ARG A 85 -1.74 -6.64 -0.21
N LEU A 86 -1.30 -5.40 0.00
CA LEU A 86 -1.82 -4.60 1.09
C LEU A 86 -3.29 -4.25 0.88
N ALA A 87 -3.70 -3.99 -0.35
CA ALA A 87 -5.10 -3.70 -0.65
C ALA A 87 -5.99 -4.88 -0.29
N ILE A 88 -5.55 -6.09 -0.65
CA ILE A 88 -6.33 -7.30 -0.35
C ILE A 88 -6.32 -7.58 1.16
N GLN A 89 -5.17 -7.41 1.79
CA GLN A 89 -5.07 -7.62 3.24
C GLN A 89 -6.02 -6.67 3.99
N ASP A 90 -6.07 -5.40 3.56
CA ASP A 90 -6.97 -4.43 4.18
C ASP A 90 -8.43 -4.85 4.05
N GLU A 91 -8.81 -5.42 2.91
CA GLU A 91 -10.18 -5.91 2.70
C GLU A 91 -10.51 -7.03 3.67
N LEU A 92 -9.59 -7.98 3.84
CA LEU A 92 -9.81 -9.08 4.77
C LEU A 92 -9.88 -8.58 6.21
N ASP A 93 -8.98 -7.69 6.58
CA ASP A 93 -8.95 -7.12 7.93
C ASP A 93 -10.24 -6.35 8.23
N ALA A 94 -10.71 -5.58 7.27
CA ALA A 94 -11.95 -4.80 7.43
C ALA A 94 -13.17 -5.70 7.60
N ALA A 95 -13.12 -6.89 7.01
CA ALA A 95 -14.20 -7.88 7.13
C ALA A 95 -14.09 -8.71 8.39
N GLY A 96 -13.07 -8.49 9.22
CA GLY A 96 -12.85 -9.27 10.43
C GLY A 96 -12.30 -10.67 10.18
N LEU A 97 -11.79 -10.90 8.98
CA LEU A 97 -11.25 -12.20 8.60
C LEU A 97 -9.76 -12.22 8.89
N LYS A 98 -9.33 -13.17 9.71
CA LYS A 98 -7.96 -13.23 10.18
C LYS A 98 -7.10 -14.13 9.31
N TYR A 99 -6.89 -13.68 8.08
CA TYR A 99 -6.05 -14.38 7.12
C TYR A 99 -4.91 -13.49 6.69
N LYS A 100 -3.77 -14.08 6.45
CA LYS A 100 -2.62 -13.36 5.95
C LYS A 100 -2.52 -13.60 4.44
N VAL A 101 -2.45 -12.50 3.70
CA VAL A 101 -2.40 -12.57 2.24
C VAL A 101 -0.97 -12.75 1.78
N GLU A 102 -0.76 -13.70 0.87
CA GLU A 102 0.51 -13.86 0.16
C GLU A 102 0.19 -13.83 -1.33
N ILE A 103 1.05 -13.21 -2.10
CA ILE A 103 0.84 -13.04 -3.53
C ILE A 103 2.00 -13.62 -4.31
N GLU A 104 1.66 -14.30 -5.38
CA GLU A 104 2.64 -14.87 -6.30
C GLU A 104 2.24 -14.46 -7.71
N ALA A 105 3.20 -14.03 -8.52
CA ALA A 105 2.90 -13.65 -9.89
C ALA A 105 2.40 -14.86 -10.68
N ALA A 106 1.39 -14.64 -11.51
CA ALA A 106 0.82 -15.70 -12.33
C ALA A 106 1.78 -16.13 -13.45
#